data_06476e42840141549e27b7499053ccc3
#
_entry.id   06476e42840141549e27b7499053ccc3
#
_cell.length_a   1.000
_cell.length_b   1.000
_cell.length_c   1.000
_cell.angle_alpha   90.00
_cell.angle_beta   90.00
_cell.angle_gamma   90.00
#
_symmetry.space_group_name_H-M   'P 1'
#
loop_
_entity.id
_entity.type
_entity.pdbx_description
1 polymer ?
#
loop_
_entity_poly.entity_id
_entity_poly.type
_entity_poly.pdbx_seq_one_letter_code
_entity_poly.pdbx_strand_id
1 'polypeptide(L)'
;MYVQKKRGTIKPVAILIAIFSACLILDFLFFVYDTNNKNKETISEISRITDNMISYANKTNDTVMSITSSGKNCDDYLPDIRRIVTITPFIRSTFFGTNDTIKCHSLIGPLDIKDPQPSYVSNKMALITGSLIQTKHPILLVRKKYNSDFYATAIDGMYLQMIMKQLSESGLSIELKVGNVYLSANGELSLTSNNSKNVAFQFINSVKYPYRLSAGLNYTSVFIAYLYIQRYHIYVLICLFVALLFIIIRRSRLHYTLTDDMIQGLEGGEFIAYGQKIINIKTGKASGVEILVRWVHPTHGLIRPDMFIPQAEQSGIIIPITQSLFKQVSSAINQIEGPFSEEFYISFN
;
A
#
# COMPACT_ATOMS: atom_id res chain seq x y z
N MET A 1 -27.57 35.28 10.37
CA MET A 1 -26.40 34.39 10.25
C MET A 1 -26.73 33.39 9.15
N TYR A 2 -26.46 33.75 7.89
CA TYR A 2 -26.84 32.97 6.72
C TYR A 2 -25.82 31.84 6.48
N VAL A 3 -26.25 30.61 6.64
CA VAL A 3 -25.47 29.43 6.24
C VAL A 3 -25.52 29.33 4.72
N GLN A 4 -24.47 29.82 4.07
CA GLN A 4 -24.27 29.63 2.63
C GLN A 4 -24.28 28.14 2.29
N LYS A 5 -25.32 27.66 1.64
CA LYS A 5 -25.46 26.29 1.19
C LYS A 5 -24.55 26.06 -0.03
N LYS A 6 -23.27 25.71 0.25
CA LYS A 6 -22.24 25.31 -0.74
C LYS A 6 -22.59 23.98 -1.44
N ARG A 7 -23.74 23.86 -2.10
CA ARG A 7 -24.19 22.60 -2.73
C ARG A 7 -23.47 22.26 -4.03
N GLY A 8 -22.88 23.23 -4.75
CA GLY A 8 -22.28 23.01 -6.08
C GLY A 8 -20.91 22.34 -6.10
N THR A 9 -20.10 22.48 -5.03
CA THR A 9 -18.71 21.98 -4.98
C THR A 9 -18.54 20.63 -4.30
N ILE A 10 -19.50 20.20 -3.47
CA ILE A 10 -19.38 18.99 -2.65
C ILE A 10 -19.28 17.74 -3.51
N LYS A 11 -20.13 17.61 -4.54
CA LYS A 11 -20.13 16.43 -5.43
C LYS A 11 -18.80 16.24 -6.19
N PRO A 12 -18.26 17.25 -6.92
CA PRO A 12 -17.01 17.07 -7.65
C PRO A 12 -15.81 16.86 -6.72
N VAL A 13 -15.78 17.48 -5.54
CA VAL A 13 -14.72 17.24 -4.54
C VAL A 13 -14.80 15.81 -3.98
N ALA A 14 -15.99 15.32 -3.66
CA ALA A 14 -16.18 13.94 -3.19
C ALA A 14 -15.72 12.91 -4.25
N ILE A 15 -16.04 13.14 -5.52
CA ILE A 15 -15.58 12.29 -6.63
C ILE A 15 -14.06 12.34 -6.74
N LEU A 16 -13.43 13.51 -6.66
CA LEU A 16 -11.98 13.67 -6.70
C LEU A 16 -11.30 12.92 -5.57
N ILE A 17 -11.82 13.00 -4.34
CA ILE A 17 -11.31 12.26 -3.18
C ILE A 17 -11.43 10.74 -3.41
N ALA A 18 -12.56 10.27 -3.93
CA ALA A 18 -12.76 8.86 -4.22
C ALA A 18 -11.78 8.35 -5.28
N ILE A 19 -11.56 9.10 -6.36
CA ILE A 19 -10.57 8.76 -7.40
C ILE A 19 -9.15 8.74 -6.81
N PHE A 20 -8.78 9.76 -6.04
CA PHE A 20 -7.46 9.83 -5.41
C PHE A 20 -7.21 8.66 -4.47
N SER A 21 -8.20 8.30 -3.62
CA SER A 21 -8.12 7.15 -2.74
C SER A 21 -7.98 5.83 -3.52
N ALA A 22 -8.73 5.68 -4.63
CA ALA A 22 -8.62 4.52 -5.50
C ALA A 22 -7.22 4.41 -6.14
N CYS A 23 -6.65 5.52 -6.60
CA CYS A 23 -5.29 5.56 -7.15
C CYS A 23 -4.25 5.13 -6.11
N LEU A 24 -4.32 5.61 -4.87
CA LEU A 24 -3.40 5.20 -3.80
C LEU A 24 -3.53 3.72 -3.46
N ILE A 25 -4.75 3.18 -3.44
CA ILE A 25 -4.98 1.75 -3.20
C ILE A 25 -4.39 0.91 -4.33
N LEU A 26 -4.60 1.30 -5.58
CA LEU A 26 -4.04 0.60 -6.74
C LEU A 26 -2.53 0.65 -6.77
N ASP A 27 -1.91 1.79 -6.47
CA ASP A 27 -0.46 1.95 -6.36
C ASP A 27 0.13 1.06 -5.26
N PHE A 28 -0.52 0.99 -4.09
CA PHE A 28 -0.13 0.10 -3.01
C PHE A 28 -0.25 -1.38 -3.39
N LEU A 29 -1.35 -1.78 -4.04
CA LEU A 29 -1.55 -3.17 -4.50
C LEU A 29 -0.51 -3.55 -5.55
N PHE A 30 -0.19 -2.65 -6.48
CA PHE A 30 0.88 -2.85 -7.45
C PHE A 30 2.24 -3.01 -6.79
N PHE A 31 2.56 -2.18 -5.79
CA PHE A 31 3.78 -2.30 -5.01
C PHE A 31 3.89 -3.67 -4.30
N VAL A 32 2.81 -4.12 -3.67
CA VAL A 32 2.79 -5.46 -3.02
C VAL A 32 2.98 -6.58 -4.04
N TYR A 33 2.36 -6.47 -5.20
CA TYR A 33 2.53 -7.45 -6.29
C TYR A 33 3.97 -7.49 -6.80
N ASP A 34 4.58 -6.33 -7.07
CA ASP A 34 5.98 -6.22 -7.52
C ASP A 34 6.96 -6.77 -6.47
N THR A 35 6.74 -6.42 -5.20
CA THR A 35 7.53 -6.95 -4.07
C THR A 35 7.44 -8.47 -3.97
N ASN A 36 6.24 -9.04 -4.16
CA ASN A 36 6.05 -10.49 -4.17
C ASN A 36 6.83 -11.19 -5.30
N ASN A 37 6.85 -10.60 -6.48
CA ASN A 37 7.61 -11.15 -7.61
C ASN A 37 9.11 -11.08 -7.35
N LYS A 38 9.63 -9.97 -6.84
CA LYS A 38 11.03 -9.84 -6.44
C LYS A 38 11.43 -10.83 -5.35
N ASN A 39 10.57 -11.03 -4.34
CA ASN A 39 10.80 -12.02 -3.30
C ASN A 39 10.90 -13.43 -3.90
N LYS A 40 10.05 -13.77 -4.87
CA LYS A 40 10.08 -15.06 -5.56
C LYS A 40 11.39 -15.25 -6.35
N GLU A 41 11.86 -14.23 -7.04
CA GLU A 41 13.14 -14.25 -7.74
C GLU A 41 14.30 -14.44 -6.76
N THR A 42 14.31 -13.68 -5.66
CA THR A 42 15.34 -13.75 -4.61
C THR A 42 15.43 -15.16 -4.01
N ILE A 43 14.31 -15.76 -3.58
CA ILE A 43 14.34 -17.11 -3.01
C ILE A 43 14.68 -18.19 -4.07
N SER A 44 14.36 -17.97 -5.33
CA SER A 44 14.77 -18.83 -6.43
C SER A 44 16.28 -18.83 -6.61
N GLU A 45 16.91 -17.67 -6.54
CA GLU A 45 18.37 -17.54 -6.63
C GLU A 45 19.06 -18.17 -5.43
N ILE A 46 18.57 -17.93 -4.19
CA ILE A 46 19.07 -18.59 -2.97
C ILE A 46 18.93 -20.10 -3.10
N SER A 47 17.80 -20.59 -3.61
CA SER A 47 17.57 -22.03 -3.82
C SER A 47 18.59 -22.62 -4.78
N ARG A 48 18.88 -21.93 -5.89
CA ARG A 48 19.88 -22.36 -6.87
C ARG A 48 21.27 -22.46 -6.26
N ILE A 49 21.66 -21.47 -5.45
CA ILE A 49 22.96 -21.47 -4.76
C ILE A 49 23.00 -22.59 -3.71
N THR A 50 21.94 -22.76 -2.93
CA THR A 50 21.83 -23.82 -1.91
C THR A 50 21.91 -25.21 -2.54
N ASP A 51 21.20 -25.44 -3.65
CA ASP A 51 21.28 -26.68 -4.42
C ASP A 51 22.71 -27.00 -4.88
N ASN A 52 23.46 -25.99 -5.34
CA ASN A 52 24.86 -26.13 -5.72
C ASN A 52 25.74 -26.50 -4.52
N MET A 53 25.56 -25.86 -3.36
CA MET A 53 26.30 -26.21 -2.13
C MET A 53 26.03 -27.66 -1.72
N ILE A 54 24.78 -28.10 -1.75
CA ILE A 54 24.41 -29.49 -1.44
C ILE A 54 24.98 -30.45 -2.47
N SER A 55 25.03 -30.06 -3.73
CA SER A 55 25.67 -30.86 -4.80
C SER A 55 27.17 -31.07 -4.54
N TYR A 56 27.90 -30.04 -4.09
CA TYR A 56 29.30 -30.17 -3.69
C TYR A 56 29.46 -31.13 -2.51
N ALA A 57 28.60 -31.03 -1.52
CA ALA A 57 28.61 -31.94 -0.37
C ALA A 57 28.33 -33.41 -0.78
N ASN A 58 27.37 -33.67 -1.67
CA ASN A 58 27.13 -35.00 -2.22
C ASN A 58 28.31 -35.53 -3.01
N LYS A 59 28.94 -34.70 -3.85
CA LYS A 59 30.15 -35.10 -4.58
C LYS A 59 31.32 -35.40 -3.65
N THR A 60 31.46 -34.65 -2.54
CA THR A 60 32.42 -34.95 -1.49
C THR A 60 32.14 -36.30 -0.85
N ASN A 61 30.88 -36.61 -0.51
CA ASN A 61 30.50 -37.93 0.02
C ASN A 61 30.87 -39.06 -0.94
N ASP A 62 30.60 -38.89 -2.24
CA ASP A 62 30.96 -39.89 -3.26
C ASP A 62 32.49 -40.09 -3.39
N THR A 63 33.25 -39.00 -3.33
CA THR A 63 34.70 -39.05 -3.38
C THR A 63 35.27 -39.73 -2.13
N VAL A 64 34.78 -39.40 -0.93
CA VAL A 64 35.19 -40.04 0.32
C VAL A 64 34.84 -41.53 0.30
N MET A 65 33.65 -41.91 -0.17
CA MET A 65 33.24 -43.28 -0.36
C MET A 65 34.21 -44.05 -1.26
N SER A 66 34.61 -43.48 -2.39
CA SER A 66 35.54 -44.15 -3.30
C SER A 66 36.94 -44.34 -2.71
N ILE A 67 37.42 -43.42 -1.89
CA ILE A 67 38.75 -43.49 -1.26
C ILE A 67 38.72 -44.53 -0.14
N THR A 68 37.68 -44.58 0.64
CA THR A 68 37.58 -45.47 1.82
C THR A 68 37.17 -46.89 1.49
N SER A 69 36.81 -47.20 0.24
CA SER A 69 36.42 -48.53 -0.21
C SER A 69 37.56 -49.60 -0.08
N SER A 70 38.80 -49.18 0.12
CA SER A 70 39.96 -50.08 0.24
C SER A 70 40.17 -50.73 1.60
N GLY A 71 39.28 -50.42 2.61
CA GLY A 71 39.25 -51.11 3.92
C GLY A 71 40.43 -50.81 4.86
N LYS A 72 41.16 -49.70 4.66
CA LYS A 72 42.25 -49.25 5.54
C LYS A 72 41.70 -48.56 6.79
N ASN A 73 42.57 -48.23 7.74
CA ASN A 73 42.20 -47.45 8.94
C ASN A 73 41.94 -45.98 8.64
N CYS A 74 41.25 -45.28 9.56
CA CYS A 74 40.94 -43.84 9.41
C CYS A 74 42.21 -43.00 9.17
N ASP A 75 43.29 -43.25 9.91
CA ASP A 75 44.53 -42.50 9.82
C ASP A 75 45.15 -42.55 8.42
N ASP A 76 45.01 -43.66 7.70
CA ASP A 76 45.52 -43.81 6.34
C ASP A 76 44.75 -42.94 5.34
N TYR A 77 43.51 -42.62 5.61
CA TYR A 77 42.67 -41.79 4.72
C TYR A 77 42.67 -40.31 5.07
N LEU A 78 43.03 -39.94 6.32
CA LEU A 78 42.96 -38.55 6.81
C LEU A 78 43.64 -37.54 5.89
N PRO A 79 44.84 -37.73 5.35
CA PRO A 79 45.47 -36.78 4.48
C PRO A 79 44.61 -36.46 3.24
N ASP A 80 44.07 -37.49 2.59
CA ASP A 80 43.24 -37.35 1.39
C ASP A 80 41.88 -36.70 1.71
N ILE A 81 41.25 -37.10 2.79
CA ILE A 81 39.96 -36.56 3.22
C ILE A 81 40.11 -35.08 3.60
N ARG A 82 41.19 -34.71 4.33
CA ARG A 82 41.51 -33.31 4.66
C ARG A 82 41.77 -32.47 3.43
N ARG A 83 42.48 -33.00 2.48
CA ARG A 83 42.72 -32.33 1.19
C ARG A 83 41.41 -32.05 0.46
N ILE A 84 40.50 -33.01 0.37
CA ILE A 84 39.21 -32.87 -0.28
C ILE A 84 38.41 -31.75 0.40
N VAL A 85 38.32 -31.72 1.71
CA VAL A 85 37.61 -30.68 2.47
C VAL A 85 38.22 -29.31 2.21
N THR A 86 39.56 -29.22 2.13
CA THR A 86 40.25 -27.95 1.93
C THR A 86 40.01 -27.35 0.54
N ILE A 87 39.90 -28.16 -0.50
CA ILE A 87 39.76 -27.73 -1.89
C ILE A 87 38.28 -27.60 -2.32
N THR A 88 37.35 -28.16 -1.56
CA THR A 88 35.93 -28.14 -1.93
C THR A 88 35.23 -26.91 -1.30
N PRO A 89 34.60 -26.03 -2.10
CA PRO A 89 33.92 -24.86 -1.58
C PRO A 89 32.80 -25.20 -0.60
N PHE A 90 32.61 -24.36 0.41
CA PHE A 90 31.51 -24.42 1.39
C PHE A 90 31.58 -25.59 2.39
N ILE A 91 32.47 -26.58 2.17
CA ILE A 91 32.59 -27.76 3.01
C ILE A 91 33.44 -27.40 4.22
N ARG A 92 32.91 -27.70 5.40
CA ARG A 92 33.63 -27.52 6.67
C ARG A 92 34.35 -28.79 7.12
N SER A 93 33.64 -29.91 7.03
CA SER A 93 34.17 -31.21 7.42
C SER A 93 33.39 -32.32 6.72
N THR A 94 34.02 -33.51 6.68
CA THR A 94 33.34 -34.74 6.28
C THR A 94 33.66 -35.86 7.27
N PHE A 95 32.74 -36.80 7.40
CA PHE A 95 32.91 -37.96 8.26
C PHE A 95 32.18 -39.15 7.65
N PHE A 96 32.61 -40.34 8.05
CA PHE A 96 31.98 -41.54 7.63
C PHE A 96 31.94 -42.57 8.78
N GLY A 97 31.09 -43.53 8.65
CA GLY A 97 30.94 -44.57 9.66
C GLY A 97 30.07 -45.74 9.19
N THR A 98 29.86 -46.70 10.07
CA THR A 98 29.05 -47.86 9.82
C THR A 98 28.10 -48.13 10.98
N ASN A 99 26.92 -48.71 10.71
CA ASN A 99 25.89 -48.99 11.70
C ASN A 99 25.56 -47.81 12.61
N ASP A 100 25.42 -46.60 12.00
CA ASP A 100 25.14 -45.36 12.68
C ASP A 100 26.19 -44.94 13.74
N THR A 101 27.42 -45.45 13.61
CA THR A 101 28.58 -45.08 14.43
C THR A 101 29.63 -44.38 13.53
N ILE A 102 30.02 -43.15 13.89
CA ILE A 102 31.06 -42.40 13.21
C ILE A 102 32.41 -43.07 13.55
N LYS A 103 33.14 -43.46 12.52
CA LYS A 103 34.45 -44.12 12.63
C LYS A 103 35.59 -43.19 12.27
N CYS A 104 35.36 -42.20 11.43
CA CYS A 104 36.40 -41.29 10.99
C CYS A 104 35.82 -39.91 10.70
N HIS A 105 36.50 -38.86 11.18
CA HIS A 105 36.11 -37.48 10.98
C HIS A 105 37.32 -36.65 10.48
N SER A 106 37.16 -35.88 9.41
CA SER A 106 38.25 -35.15 8.74
C SER A 106 39.05 -34.23 9.67
N LEU A 107 38.41 -33.59 10.66
CA LEU A 107 39.08 -32.67 11.58
C LEU A 107 39.64 -33.35 12.80
N ILE A 108 38.92 -34.35 13.37
CA ILE A 108 39.24 -34.98 14.66
C ILE A 108 40.11 -36.21 14.44
N GLY A 109 39.89 -36.96 13.38
CA GLY A 109 40.55 -38.26 13.13
C GLY A 109 39.65 -39.44 13.48
N PRO A 110 40.24 -40.58 13.93
CA PRO A 110 39.49 -41.75 14.33
C PRO A 110 38.53 -41.43 15.48
N LEU A 111 37.30 -41.95 15.40
CA LEU A 111 36.25 -41.78 16.38
C LEU A 111 35.45 -43.08 16.49
N ASP A 112 34.80 -43.26 17.63
CA ASP A 112 33.81 -44.31 17.83
C ASP A 112 32.63 -43.75 18.60
N ILE A 113 31.86 -42.88 17.93
CA ILE A 113 30.76 -42.14 18.53
C ILE A 113 29.52 -42.39 17.69
N LYS A 114 28.41 -42.69 18.37
CA LYS A 114 27.11 -42.79 17.70
C LYS A 114 26.85 -41.47 16.94
N ASP A 115 26.50 -41.60 15.67
CA ASP A 115 26.00 -40.47 14.90
C ASP A 115 24.85 -39.84 15.72
N PRO A 116 25.00 -38.59 16.22
CA PRO A 116 23.93 -37.95 16.96
C PRO A 116 22.75 -37.80 15.99
N GLN A 117 21.93 -38.85 15.90
CA GLN A 117 20.77 -38.93 15.03
C GLN A 117 19.84 -37.73 15.27
N PRO A 118 20.14 -36.51 14.81
CA PRO A 118 19.10 -35.59 14.61
C PRO A 118 18.24 -36.21 13.52
N SER A 119 16.97 -35.99 13.57
CA SER A 119 16.03 -36.45 12.57
C SER A 119 16.44 -36.03 11.16
N TYR A 120 17.30 -36.82 10.52
CA TYR A 120 17.63 -36.62 9.11
C TYR A 120 16.36 -36.73 8.27
N VAL A 121 16.02 -35.66 7.58
CA VAL A 121 14.90 -35.67 6.64
C VAL A 121 15.24 -36.60 5.50
N SER A 122 14.37 -37.60 5.28
CA SER A 122 14.57 -38.65 4.25
C SER A 122 15.92 -39.35 4.35
N ASN A 123 16.55 -39.46 5.55
CA ASN A 123 17.88 -39.97 5.76
C ASN A 123 19.01 -39.23 5.01
N LYS A 124 18.74 -38.03 4.47
CA LYS A 124 19.66 -37.32 3.59
C LYS A 124 20.20 -36.01 4.16
N MET A 125 19.41 -35.30 4.92
CA MET A 125 19.78 -33.94 5.37
C MET A 125 19.32 -33.64 6.77
N ALA A 126 20.14 -32.90 7.52
CA ALA A 126 19.79 -32.38 8.82
C ALA A 126 20.37 -30.98 9.01
N LEU A 127 19.65 -30.13 9.72
CA LEU A 127 20.10 -28.80 10.14
C LEU A 127 20.29 -28.84 11.66
N ILE A 128 21.53 -28.62 12.14
CA ILE A 128 21.87 -28.73 13.55
C ILE A 128 22.60 -27.51 14.07
N THR A 129 22.49 -27.26 15.36
CA THR A 129 23.35 -26.30 16.08
C THR A 129 24.62 -27.00 16.55
N GLY A 130 25.75 -26.46 16.16
CA GLY A 130 27.03 -26.87 16.66
C GLY A 130 27.60 -28.12 15.97
N SER A 131 28.90 -28.26 16.11
CA SER A 131 29.67 -29.48 15.81
C SER A 131 30.38 -29.92 17.08
N LEU A 132 31.02 -31.10 17.05
CA LEU A 132 31.92 -31.54 18.09
C LEU A 132 33.03 -30.56 18.46
N ILE A 133 33.24 -29.52 17.60
CA ILE A 133 34.32 -28.55 17.74
C ILE A 133 33.79 -27.14 18.04
N GLN A 134 32.60 -26.77 17.55
CA GLN A 134 31.99 -25.46 17.74
C GLN A 134 30.48 -25.56 18.02
N THR A 135 30.09 -25.11 19.21
CA THR A 135 28.76 -25.35 19.78
C THR A 135 27.68 -24.36 19.35
N LYS A 136 28.01 -23.27 18.62
CA LYS A 136 27.08 -22.16 18.38
C LYS A 136 26.77 -21.85 16.91
N HIS A 137 27.45 -22.50 15.94
CA HIS A 137 27.21 -22.19 14.52
C HIS A 137 26.25 -23.21 13.88
N PRO A 138 25.29 -22.75 13.06
CA PRO A 138 24.44 -23.67 12.33
C PRO A 138 25.25 -24.48 11.32
N ILE A 139 24.89 -25.72 11.15
CA ILE A 139 25.53 -26.65 10.22
C ILE A 139 24.44 -27.40 9.46
N LEU A 140 24.59 -27.41 8.13
CA LEU A 140 23.79 -28.25 7.25
C LEU A 140 24.53 -29.51 6.95
N LEU A 141 24.05 -30.65 7.46
CA LEU A 141 24.57 -31.98 7.18
C LEU A 141 23.92 -32.56 5.93
N VAL A 142 24.74 -33.08 5.03
CA VAL A 142 24.32 -33.82 3.84
C VAL A 142 24.85 -35.24 3.95
N ARG A 143 23.94 -36.22 4.08
CA ARG A 143 24.25 -37.62 4.33
C ARG A 143 23.90 -38.48 3.13
N LYS A 144 24.77 -39.47 2.85
CA LYS A 144 24.55 -40.53 1.89
C LYS A 144 24.76 -41.89 2.57
N LYS A 145 23.78 -42.78 2.51
CA LYS A 145 23.85 -44.11 3.09
C LYS A 145 24.03 -45.14 1.96
N TYR A 146 24.96 -46.09 2.18
CA TYR A 146 25.18 -47.18 1.29
C TYR A 146 25.36 -48.45 2.12
N ASN A 147 24.38 -49.35 2.06
CA ASN A 147 24.28 -50.53 2.94
C ASN A 147 24.34 -50.17 4.42
N SER A 148 25.30 -50.72 5.17
CA SER A 148 25.56 -50.41 6.58
C SER A 148 26.37 -49.12 6.78
N ASP A 149 27.03 -48.65 5.72
CA ASP A 149 27.93 -47.49 5.78
C ASP A 149 27.20 -46.21 5.47
N PHE A 150 27.70 -45.11 6.03
CA PHE A 150 27.22 -43.79 5.72
C PHE A 150 28.38 -42.80 5.60
N TYR A 151 28.16 -41.81 4.76
CA TYR A 151 29.06 -40.70 4.48
C TYR A 151 28.29 -39.40 4.71
N ALA A 152 28.87 -38.49 5.46
CA ALA A 152 28.21 -37.22 5.74
C ALA A 152 29.17 -36.06 5.64
N THR A 153 28.73 -35.01 4.96
CA THR A 153 29.50 -33.78 4.77
C THR A 153 28.75 -32.63 5.41
N ALA A 154 29.49 -31.82 6.17
CA ALA A 154 29.01 -30.66 6.86
C ALA A 154 29.28 -29.39 6.01
N ILE A 155 28.24 -28.70 5.65
CA ILE A 155 28.29 -27.34 5.07
C ILE A 155 28.18 -26.35 6.23
N ASP A 156 29.07 -25.32 6.25
CA ASP A 156 29.01 -24.28 7.27
C ASP A 156 27.77 -23.39 7.03
N GLY A 157 26.87 -23.32 8.00
CA GLY A 157 25.66 -22.54 7.92
C GLY A 157 25.90 -21.03 7.81
N MET A 158 27.10 -20.54 8.14
CA MET A 158 27.46 -19.14 7.91
C MET A 158 27.39 -18.75 6.44
N TYR A 159 27.73 -19.65 5.51
CA TYR A 159 27.58 -19.36 4.07
C TYR A 159 26.11 -19.17 3.68
N LEU A 160 25.23 -20.03 4.19
CA LEU A 160 23.79 -19.91 3.97
C LEU A 160 23.23 -18.62 4.58
N GLN A 161 23.66 -18.29 5.80
CA GLN A 161 23.30 -17.06 6.49
C GLN A 161 23.76 -15.84 5.68
N MET A 162 25.01 -15.79 5.22
CA MET A 162 25.56 -14.68 4.45
C MET A 162 24.77 -14.46 3.15
N ILE A 163 24.45 -15.53 2.42
CA ILE A 163 23.69 -15.46 1.19
C ILE A 163 22.26 -14.96 1.45
N MET A 164 21.58 -15.51 2.45
CA MET A 164 20.24 -15.07 2.82
C MET A 164 20.26 -13.60 3.26
N LYS A 165 21.27 -13.17 4.02
CA LYS A 165 21.41 -11.79 4.50
C LYS A 165 21.77 -10.80 3.37
N GLN A 166 22.65 -11.20 2.46
CA GLN A 166 23.09 -10.34 1.34
C GLN A 166 21.99 -10.12 0.32
N LEU A 167 21.17 -11.15 0.05
CA LEU A 167 20.07 -11.08 -0.91
C LEU A 167 18.74 -10.61 -0.26
N SER A 168 18.69 -10.49 1.08
CA SER A 168 17.52 -9.92 1.76
C SER A 168 17.60 -8.40 1.70
N GLU A 169 16.66 -7.77 1.01
CA GLU A 169 16.43 -6.33 1.13
C GLU A 169 15.93 -5.97 2.53
N SER A 170 16.05 -4.70 2.90
CA SER A 170 15.69 -4.19 4.22
C SER A 170 14.29 -4.63 4.64
N GLY A 171 14.19 -5.47 5.66
CA GLY A 171 12.94 -5.95 6.23
C GLY A 171 12.43 -7.28 5.70
N LEU A 172 13.08 -7.89 4.71
CA LEU A 172 12.73 -9.22 4.22
C LEU A 172 13.26 -10.30 5.17
N SER A 173 12.37 -11.08 5.76
CA SER A 173 12.72 -12.25 6.56
C SER A 173 12.83 -13.49 5.68
N ILE A 174 14.02 -14.06 5.57
CA ILE A 174 14.28 -15.28 4.81
C ILE A 174 14.61 -16.42 5.77
N GLU A 175 14.02 -17.59 5.53
CA GLU A 175 14.24 -18.81 6.32
C GLU A 175 14.44 -20.01 5.42
N LEU A 176 15.45 -20.83 5.79
CA LEU A 176 15.66 -22.17 5.25
C LEU A 176 15.09 -23.21 6.22
N LYS A 177 14.17 -24.03 5.76
CA LYS A 177 13.57 -25.12 6.53
C LYS A 177 14.12 -26.46 6.06
N VAL A 178 14.62 -27.25 7.01
CA VAL A 178 15.00 -28.68 6.81
C VAL A 178 14.29 -29.50 7.91
N GLY A 179 13.33 -30.31 7.51
CA GLY A 179 12.48 -31.01 8.47
C GLY A 179 11.65 -30.07 9.32
N ASN A 180 11.85 -30.11 10.63
CA ASN A 180 11.17 -29.23 11.59
C ASN A 180 12.06 -28.08 12.08
N VAL A 181 13.27 -27.94 11.53
CA VAL A 181 14.22 -26.90 11.94
C VAL A 181 14.28 -25.81 10.89
N TYR A 182 14.27 -24.56 11.33
CA TYR A 182 14.36 -23.35 10.52
C TYR A 182 15.67 -22.63 10.82
N LEU A 183 16.40 -22.24 9.79
CA LEU A 183 17.55 -21.34 9.86
C LEU A 183 17.12 -19.97 9.36
N SER A 184 17.22 -18.96 10.20
CA SER A 184 16.97 -17.56 9.82
C SER A 184 18.19 -16.91 9.15
N ALA A 185 17.98 -15.80 8.44
CA ALA A 185 19.06 -14.97 7.89
C ALA A 185 19.99 -14.39 8.97
N ASN A 186 19.58 -14.39 10.24
CA ASN A 186 20.42 -13.98 11.37
C ASN A 186 21.30 -15.14 11.93
N GLY A 187 21.17 -16.35 11.36
CA GLY A 187 21.93 -17.53 11.80
C GLY A 187 21.31 -18.27 12.98
N GLU A 188 20.12 -17.89 13.42
CA GLU A 188 19.42 -18.56 14.51
C GLU A 188 18.65 -19.77 14.00
N LEU A 189 18.71 -20.86 14.78
CA LEU A 189 17.90 -22.03 14.54
C LEU A 189 16.67 -22.03 15.46
N SER A 190 15.52 -22.33 14.91
CA SER A 190 14.26 -22.41 15.61
C SER A 190 13.42 -23.60 15.16
N LEU A 191 12.50 -24.06 16.02
CA LEU A 191 11.51 -25.09 15.67
C LEU A 191 10.20 -24.50 15.12
N THR A 192 10.09 -23.18 15.17
CA THR A 192 8.91 -22.44 14.70
C THR A 192 9.32 -21.41 13.65
N SER A 193 8.49 -21.23 12.63
CA SER A 193 8.73 -20.21 11.62
C SER A 193 8.37 -18.81 12.14
N ASN A 194 9.28 -17.86 11.99
CA ASN A 194 9.02 -16.45 12.24
C ASN A 194 8.17 -15.81 11.10
N ASN A 195 8.14 -16.46 9.93
CA ASN A 195 7.44 -15.99 8.75
C ASN A 195 5.92 -16.26 8.76
N SER A 196 5.40 -16.98 9.76
CA SER A 196 3.99 -17.39 9.81
C SER A 196 2.98 -16.24 9.88
N LYS A 197 3.41 -15.03 10.24
CA LYS A 197 2.59 -13.81 10.36
C LYS A 197 2.82 -12.80 9.22
N ASN A 198 3.59 -13.15 8.21
CA ASN A 198 3.98 -12.24 7.14
C ASN A 198 2.93 -12.19 6.03
N VAL A 199 2.74 -11.00 5.46
CA VAL A 199 1.72 -10.71 4.44
C VAL A 199 2.19 -11.08 3.04
N ALA A 200 3.40 -10.68 2.70
CA ALA A 200 4.02 -10.99 1.41
C ALA A 200 4.86 -12.26 1.59
N PHE A 201 4.16 -13.40 1.75
CA PHE A 201 4.81 -14.69 2.00
C PHE A 201 4.97 -15.49 0.70
N GLN A 202 6.21 -15.82 0.38
CA GLN A 202 6.56 -16.70 -0.74
C GLN A 202 7.40 -17.87 -0.23
N PHE A 203 7.26 -19.03 -0.85
CA PHE A 203 8.10 -20.18 -0.54
C PHE A 203 8.44 -20.98 -1.81
N ILE A 204 9.60 -21.61 -1.80
CA ILE A 204 10.05 -22.56 -2.81
C ILE A 204 10.49 -23.84 -2.12
N ASN A 205 9.98 -24.98 -2.58
CA ASN A 205 10.53 -26.30 -2.22
C ASN A 205 11.61 -26.64 -3.26
N SER A 206 12.79 -27.06 -2.83
CA SER A 206 13.76 -27.61 -3.76
C SER A 206 13.18 -28.88 -4.41
N VAL A 207 13.39 -28.99 -5.71
CA VAL A 207 13.02 -30.20 -6.47
C VAL A 207 14.01 -31.35 -6.23
N LYS A 208 15.26 -31.01 -5.90
CA LYS A 208 16.37 -31.96 -5.78
C LYS A 208 16.57 -32.47 -4.34
N TYR A 209 16.32 -31.62 -3.37
CA TYR A 209 16.68 -31.84 -1.97
C TYR A 209 15.52 -31.54 -1.01
N PRO A 210 15.46 -32.24 0.15
CA PRO A 210 14.34 -32.11 1.08
C PRO A 210 14.47 -30.83 1.96
N TYR A 211 14.45 -29.67 1.35
CA TYR A 211 14.38 -28.39 2.06
C TYR A 211 13.38 -27.44 1.42
N ARG A 212 12.99 -26.43 2.17
CA ARG A 212 12.13 -25.32 1.75
C ARG A 212 12.79 -23.99 2.09
N LEU A 213 12.78 -23.06 1.15
CA LEU A 213 13.07 -21.67 1.40
C LEU A 213 11.77 -20.87 1.46
N SER A 214 11.68 -19.97 2.41
CA SER A 214 10.56 -19.03 2.54
C SER A 214 11.08 -17.63 2.77
N ALA A 215 10.37 -16.65 2.20
CA ALA A 215 10.61 -15.23 2.40
C ALA A 215 9.30 -14.52 2.68
N GLY A 216 9.32 -13.51 3.53
CA GLY A 216 8.13 -12.75 3.87
C GLY A 216 8.44 -11.41 4.49
N LEU A 217 7.49 -10.47 4.31
CA LEU A 217 7.49 -9.16 4.94
C LEU A 217 6.30 -9.04 5.88
N ASN A 218 6.49 -8.45 7.06
CA ASN A 218 5.39 -8.12 7.94
C ASN A 218 4.66 -6.86 7.44
N TYR A 219 3.42 -6.60 7.92
CA TYR A 219 2.59 -5.46 7.49
C TYR A 219 3.29 -4.12 7.66
N THR A 220 3.93 -3.91 8.80
CA THR A 220 4.64 -2.66 9.12
C THR A 220 5.81 -2.43 8.18
N SER A 221 6.61 -3.46 7.92
CA SER A 221 7.75 -3.37 6.99
C SER A 221 7.30 -3.12 5.54
N VAL A 222 6.22 -3.77 5.09
CA VAL A 222 5.63 -3.51 3.75
C VAL A 222 5.19 -2.07 3.63
N PHE A 223 4.48 -1.55 4.63
CA PHE A 223 3.97 -0.17 4.61
C PHE A 223 5.09 0.87 4.66
N ILE A 224 6.09 0.67 5.52
CA ILE A 224 7.27 1.56 5.60
C ILE A 224 8.06 1.53 4.29
N ALA A 225 8.30 0.34 3.73
CA ALA A 225 8.98 0.18 2.45
C ALA A 225 8.21 0.86 1.31
N TYR A 226 6.88 0.72 1.28
CA TYR A 226 6.02 1.42 0.34
C TYR A 226 6.21 2.94 0.41
N LEU A 227 6.09 3.53 1.60
CA LEU A 227 6.25 4.97 1.78
C LEU A 227 7.65 5.46 1.38
N TYR A 228 8.70 4.67 1.66
CA TYR A 228 10.06 5.05 1.35
C TYR A 228 10.40 4.90 -0.14
N ILE A 229 10.02 3.78 -0.75
CA ILE A 229 10.35 3.46 -2.15
C ILE A 229 9.46 4.27 -3.11
N GLN A 230 8.15 4.34 -2.84
CA GLN A 230 7.17 5.01 -3.71
C GLN A 230 6.97 6.50 -3.39
N ARG A 231 7.82 7.09 -2.53
CA ARG A 231 7.67 8.50 -2.10
C ARG A 231 7.49 9.49 -3.24
N TYR A 232 8.21 9.32 -4.35
CA TYR A 232 8.10 10.22 -5.50
C TYR A 232 6.75 10.09 -6.23
N HIS A 233 6.25 8.86 -6.39
CA HIS A 233 4.92 8.62 -6.96
C HIS A 233 3.83 9.23 -6.07
N ILE A 234 3.93 9.05 -4.76
CA ILE A 234 3.00 9.63 -3.77
C ILE A 234 3.03 11.16 -3.86
N TYR A 235 4.21 11.79 -3.95
CA TYR A 235 4.31 13.25 -4.12
C TYR A 235 3.66 13.73 -5.41
N VAL A 236 3.88 13.05 -6.53
CA VAL A 236 3.25 13.38 -7.81
C VAL A 236 1.72 13.29 -7.71
N LEU A 237 1.20 12.22 -7.12
CA LEU A 237 -0.24 12.06 -6.90
C LEU A 237 -0.83 13.17 -6.02
N ILE A 238 -0.15 13.55 -4.94
CA ILE A 238 -0.57 14.65 -4.07
C ILE A 238 -0.57 15.97 -4.83
N CYS A 239 0.48 16.28 -5.61
CA CYS A 239 0.55 17.51 -6.39
C CYS A 239 -0.59 17.59 -7.41
N LEU A 240 -0.88 16.50 -8.13
CA LEU A 240 -2.00 16.43 -9.07
C LEU A 240 -3.35 16.62 -8.38
N PHE A 241 -3.55 15.97 -7.22
CA PHE A 241 -4.77 16.14 -6.43
C PHE A 241 -4.97 17.58 -5.99
N VAL A 242 -3.93 18.25 -5.46
CA VAL A 242 -3.99 19.65 -5.04
C VAL A 242 -4.27 20.58 -6.23
N ALA A 243 -3.63 20.35 -7.39
CA ALA A 243 -3.87 21.13 -8.60
C ALA A 243 -5.32 21.01 -9.09
N LEU A 244 -5.85 19.79 -9.15
CA LEU A 244 -7.24 19.54 -9.55
C LEU A 244 -8.24 20.14 -8.55
N LEU A 245 -7.97 20.02 -7.25
CA LEU A 245 -8.78 20.63 -6.21
C LEU A 245 -8.82 22.15 -6.35
N PHE A 246 -7.66 22.77 -6.62
CA PHE A 246 -7.57 24.21 -6.86
C PHE A 246 -8.39 24.63 -8.09
N ILE A 247 -8.31 23.87 -9.18
CA ILE A 247 -9.09 24.14 -10.40
C ILE A 247 -10.60 24.06 -10.11
N ILE A 248 -11.05 23.01 -9.39
CA ILE A 248 -12.46 22.85 -9.02
C ILE A 248 -12.94 24.04 -8.19
N ILE A 249 -12.17 24.42 -7.16
CA ILE A 249 -12.53 25.54 -6.28
C ILE A 249 -12.56 26.85 -7.07
N ARG A 250 -11.55 27.11 -7.92
CA ARG A 250 -11.51 28.32 -8.76
C ARG A 250 -12.70 28.38 -9.71
N ARG A 251 -13.00 27.26 -10.41
CA ARG A 251 -14.12 27.19 -11.34
C ARG A 251 -15.46 27.41 -10.65
N SER A 252 -15.64 26.86 -9.46
CA SER A 252 -16.89 27.04 -8.70
C SER A 252 -17.07 28.49 -8.17
N ARG A 253 -15.98 29.23 -7.96
CA ARG A 253 -16.06 30.67 -7.63
C ARG A 253 -16.39 31.55 -8.84
N LEU A 254 -16.02 31.12 -10.04
CA LEU A 254 -16.28 31.87 -11.29
C LEU A 254 -17.70 31.66 -11.81
N HIS A 255 -18.46 30.68 -11.33
CA HIS A 255 -19.83 30.42 -11.74
C HIS A 255 -20.90 30.97 -10.80
N TYR A 256 -20.54 31.89 -9.90
CA TYR A 256 -21.54 32.66 -9.16
C TYR A 256 -22.08 33.72 -10.14
N THR A 257 -23.17 33.40 -10.80
CA THR A 257 -23.79 34.26 -11.81
C THR A 257 -24.75 35.25 -11.14
N LEU A 258 -24.99 36.38 -11.79
CA LEU A 258 -26.02 37.36 -11.36
C LEU A 258 -27.38 36.68 -11.17
N THR A 259 -27.66 35.63 -11.93
CA THR A 259 -28.88 34.80 -11.79
C THR A 259 -28.95 34.08 -10.46
N ASP A 260 -27.81 33.49 -9.99
CA ASP A 260 -27.77 32.82 -8.69
C ASP A 260 -27.96 33.82 -7.54
N ASP A 261 -27.41 35.02 -7.67
CA ASP A 261 -27.64 36.13 -6.74
C ASP A 261 -29.11 36.54 -6.68
N MET A 262 -29.76 36.66 -7.84
CA MET A 262 -31.18 37.01 -7.91
C MET A 262 -32.08 35.92 -7.29
N ILE A 263 -31.75 34.65 -7.48
CA ILE A 263 -32.51 33.57 -6.86
C ILE A 263 -32.41 33.65 -5.33
N GLN A 264 -31.21 33.89 -4.79
CA GLN A 264 -31.02 34.05 -3.35
C GLN A 264 -31.69 35.35 -2.84
N GLY A 265 -31.58 36.44 -3.59
CA GLY A 265 -32.22 37.70 -3.27
C GLY A 265 -33.75 37.59 -3.22
N LEU A 266 -34.34 36.77 -4.10
CA LEU A 266 -35.76 36.47 -4.08
C LEU A 266 -36.17 35.67 -2.83
N GLU A 267 -35.42 34.59 -2.49
CA GLU A 267 -35.64 33.83 -1.27
C GLU A 267 -35.41 34.69 -0.01
N GLY A 268 -34.48 35.64 -0.06
CA GLY A 268 -34.14 36.55 1.03
C GLY A 268 -35.10 37.74 1.17
N GLY A 269 -36.05 37.92 0.25
CA GLY A 269 -36.95 39.07 0.25
C GLY A 269 -36.30 40.41 -0.10
N GLU A 270 -35.23 40.40 -0.88
CA GLU A 270 -34.43 41.57 -1.22
C GLU A 270 -35.07 42.42 -2.34
N PHE A 271 -36.06 41.85 -3.07
CA PHE A 271 -36.80 42.58 -4.11
C PHE A 271 -38.01 43.25 -3.46
N ILE A 272 -37.96 44.60 -3.47
CA ILE A 272 -38.94 45.45 -2.79
C ILE A 272 -39.71 46.27 -3.83
N ALA A 273 -41.06 46.33 -3.60
CA ALA A 273 -41.95 47.16 -4.40
C ALA A 273 -41.89 48.64 -3.94
N TYR A 274 -41.43 49.52 -4.82
CA TYR A 274 -41.45 50.97 -4.60
C TYR A 274 -42.57 51.57 -5.40
N GLY A 275 -43.44 52.39 -4.77
CA GLY A 275 -44.49 53.09 -5.44
C GLY A 275 -44.08 54.51 -5.83
N GLN A 276 -44.13 54.84 -7.13
CA GLN A 276 -43.97 56.17 -7.64
C GLN A 276 -45.30 56.78 -7.96
N LYS A 277 -45.63 57.90 -7.29
CA LYS A 277 -46.89 58.60 -7.43
C LYS A 277 -47.04 59.17 -8.84
N ILE A 278 -48.19 58.87 -9.48
CA ILE A 278 -48.62 59.44 -10.73
C ILE A 278 -49.59 60.58 -10.45
N ILE A 279 -49.29 61.78 -10.90
CA ILE A 279 -50.12 62.99 -10.64
C ILE A 279 -50.80 63.43 -11.94
N ASN A 280 -52.09 63.65 -11.87
CA ASN A 280 -52.84 64.28 -12.96
C ASN A 280 -52.52 65.78 -13.02
N ILE A 281 -51.90 66.17 -14.10
CA ILE A 281 -51.37 67.51 -14.29
C ILE A 281 -52.50 68.59 -14.26
N LYS A 282 -53.72 68.21 -14.69
CA LYS A 282 -54.85 69.18 -14.74
C LYS A 282 -55.49 69.40 -13.34
N THR A 283 -55.51 68.41 -12.52
CA THR A 283 -56.18 68.45 -11.20
C THR A 283 -55.23 68.58 -10.01
N GLY A 284 -53.90 68.31 -10.22
CA GLY A 284 -52.90 68.32 -9.19
C GLY A 284 -53.03 67.11 -8.19
N LYS A 285 -54.02 66.25 -8.42
CA LYS A 285 -54.27 65.11 -7.54
C LYS A 285 -53.55 63.83 -8.03
N ALA A 286 -53.29 62.88 -7.10
CA ALA A 286 -52.75 61.56 -7.44
C ALA A 286 -53.80 60.76 -8.21
N SER A 287 -53.49 60.34 -9.44
CA SER A 287 -54.33 59.47 -10.27
C SER A 287 -53.89 57.99 -10.25
N GLY A 288 -52.73 57.71 -9.71
CA GLY A 288 -52.26 56.34 -9.61
C GLY A 288 -50.89 56.21 -8.98
N VAL A 289 -50.37 55.01 -9.00
CA VAL A 289 -49.01 54.67 -8.54
C VAL A 289 -48.37 53.69 -9.53
N GLU A 290 -47.15 53.97 -9.93
CA GLU A 290 -46.33 53.04 -10.68
C GLU A 290 -45.47 52.21 -9.70
N ILE A 291 -45.53 50.89 -9.78
CA ILE A 291 -44.72 49.98 -8.98
C ILE A 291 -43.42 49.70 -9.71
N LEU A 292 -42.34 50.06 -9.06
CA LEU A 292 -40.98 49.92 -9.57
C LEU A 292 -40.24 48.92 -8.67
N VAL A 293 -39.68 47.86 -9.24
CA VAL A 293 -38.83 46.93 -8.51
C VAL A 293 -37.54 47.60 -8.06
N ARG A 294 -37.14 47.33 -6.81
CA ARG A 294 -35.82 47.70 -6.27
C ARG A 294 -35.19 46.47 -5.65
N TRP A 295 -33.95 46.21 -6.04
CA TRP A 295 -33.21 45.11 -5.42
C TRP A 295 -32.28 45.70 -4.36
N VAL A 296 -32.59 45.42 -3.09
CA VAL A 296 -31.81 45.85 -1.92
C VAL A 296 -30.89 44.71 -1.51
N HIS A 297 -29.71 44.66 -2.12
CA HIS A 297 -28.75 43.59 -1.88
C HIS A 297 -27.98 43.83 -0.57
N PRO A 298 -27.78 42.81 0.30
CA PRO A 298 -27.19 42.96 1.64
C PRO A 298 -25.75 43.51 1.62
N THR A 299 -24.98 43.23 0.56
CA THR A 299 -23.57 43.64 0.47
C THR A 299 -23.35 44.75 -0.57
N HIS A 300 -24.17 44.84 -1.61
CA HIS A 300 -24.03 45.81 -2.70
C HIS A 300 -24.97 47.01 -2.61
N GLY A 301 -25.84 47.03 -1.59
CA GLY A 301 -26.83 48.07 -1.43
C GLY A 301 -27.91 48.03 -2.49
N LEU A 302 -28.41 49.20 -2.90
CA LEU A 302 -29.46 49.29 -3.88
C LEU A 302 -28.91 49.06 -5.31
N ILE A 303 -29.28 47.91 -5.92
CA ILE A 303 -28.98 47.59 -7.30
C ILE A 303 -30.06 48.12 -8.20
N ARG A 304 -29.64 48.86 -9.25
CA ARG A 304 -30.57 49.53 -10.19
C ARG A 304 -31.23 48.50 -11.10
N PRO A 305 -32.52 48.71 -11.49
CA PRO A 305 -33.27 47.79 -12.34
C PRO A 305 -32.60 47.47 -13.69
N ASP A 306 -31.99 48.49 -14.33
CA ASP A 306 -31.25 48.32 -15.58
C ASP A 306 -30.08 47.33 -15.52
N MET A 307 -29.55 47.07 -14.32
CA MET A 307 -28.45 46.13 -14.09
C MET A 307 -28.89 44.66 -14.01
N PHE A 308 -30.13 44.36 -13.56
CA PHE A 308 -30.56 42.99 -13.34
C PHE A 308 -31.79 42.56 -14.15
N ILE A 309 -32.70 43.47 -14.55
CA ILE A 309 -33.92 43.11 -15.30
C ILE A 309 -33.59 42.35 -16.59
N PRO A 310 -32.65 42.80 -17.46
CA PRO A 310 -32.36 42.07 -18.69
C PRO A 310 -31.93 40.61 -18.45
N GLN A 311 -31.15 40.37 -17.39
CA GLN A 311 -30.73 39.05 -17.00
C GLN A 311 -31.86 38.24 -16.33
N ALA A 312 -32.72 38.90 -15.58
CA ALA A 312 -33.90 38.31 -14.95
C ALA A 312 -34.91 37.80 -15.99
N GLU A 313 -35.08 38.58 -17.07
CA GLU A 313 -35.93 38.21 -18.22
C GLU A 313 -35.32 37.00 -18.98
N GLN A 314 -34.03 37.06 -19.30
CA GLN A 314 -33.35 36.00 -20.00
C GLN A 314 -33.36 34.66 -19.22
N SER A 315 -33.24 34.73 -17.91
CA SER A 315 -33.23 33.54 -17.04
C SER A 315 -34.64 33.09 -16.61
N GLY A 316 -35.68 33.88 -16.89
CA GLY A 316 -37.06 33.60 -16.47
C GLY A 316 -37.35 33.91 -15.01
N ILE A 317 -36.36 34.38 -14.22
CA ILE A 317 -36.54 34.71 -12.80
C ILE A 317 -37.38 36.00 -12.62
N ILE A 318 -37.57 36.77 -13.67
CA ILE A 318 -38.46 37.96 -13.64
C ILE A 318 -39.87 37.58 -13.21
N ILE A 319 -40.38 36.42 -13.61
CA ILE A 319 -41.72 35.95 -13.26
C ILE A 319 -41.92 35.80 -11.72
N PRO A 320 -41.11 35.03 -11.01
CA PRO A 320 -41.23 34.92 -9.56
C PRO A 320 -40.91 36.25 -8.83
N ILE A 321 -40.03 37.09 -9.35
CA ILE A 321 -39.82 38.45 -8.81
C ILE A 321 -41.12 39.26 -8.90
N THR A 322 -41.73 39.31 -10.08
CA THR A 322 -43.00 40.04 -10.30
C THR A 322 -44.11 39.47 -9.40
N GLN A 323 -44.23 38.17 -9.24
CA GLN A 323 -45.19 37.54 -8.30
C GLN A 323 -44.95 37.98 -6.85
N SER A 324 -43.69 38.10 -6.43
CA SER A 324 -43.33 38.61 -5.10
C SER A 324 -43.78 40.06 -4.92
N LEU A 325 -43.56 40.91 -5.93
CA LEU A 325 -44.01 42.33 -5.91
C LEU A 325 -45.54 42.43 -5.84
N PHE A 326 -46.28 41.62 -6.62
CA PHE A 326 -47.73 41.59 -6.55
C PHE A 326 -48.24 41.26 -5.14
N LYS A 327 -47.64 40.30 -4.45
CA LYS A 327 -47.99 39.95 -3.06
C LYS A 327 -47.72 41.10 -2.10
N GLN A 328 -46.58 41.81 -2.26
CA GLN A 328 -46.25 42.97 -1.44
C GLN A 328 -47.27 44.11 -1.63
N VAL A 329 -47.56 44.43 -2.90
CA VAL A 329 -48.54 45.49 -3.23
C VAL A 329 -49.93 45.14 -2.75
N SER A 330 -50.39 43.92 -2.97
CA SER A 330 -51.70 43.44 -2.47
C SER A 330 -51.80 43.55 -0.95
N SER A 331 -50.73 43.14 -0.24
CA SER A 331 -50.70 43.29 1.23
C SER A 331 -50.72 44.73 1.68
N ALA A 332 -50.01 45.64 0.97
CA ALA A 332 -49.99 47.07 1.27
C ALA A 332 -51.38 47.73 1.02
N ILE A 333 -52.03 47.36 -0.07
CA ILE A 333 -53.38 47.89 -0.39
C ILE A 333 -54.37 47.50 0.71
N ASN A 334 -54.34 46.26 1.20
CA ASN A 334 -55.25 45.79 2.26
C ASN A 334 -55.07 46.51 3.61
N GLN A 335 -53.97 47.23 3.79
CA GLN A 335 -53.65 48.02 4.99
C GLN A 335 -54.07 49.50 4.88
N ILE A 336 -54.49 49.93 3.70
CA ILE A 336 -54.92 51.32 3.47
C ILE A 336 -56.39 51.44 3.87
N GLU A 337 -56.65 52.26 4.88
CA GLU A 337 -58.01 52.61 5.29
C GLU A 337 -58.57 53.70 4.40
N GLY A 338 -59.73 53.43 3.74
CA GLY A 338 -60.47 54.44 2.96
C GLY A 338 -60.68 54.03 1.49
N PRO A 339 -61.67 54.61 0.82
CA PRO A 339 -61.96 54.27 -0.56
C PRO A 339 -60.93 54.95 -1.50
N PHE A 340 -60.40 54.18 -2.43
CA PHE A 340 -59.68 54.77 -3.60
C PHE A 340 -60.71 55.45 -4.51
N SER A 341 -60.29 56.50 -5.21
CA SER A 341 -61.13 57.03 -6.25
C SER A 341 -61.35 56.05 -7.39
N GLU A 342 -62.53 56.02 -8.02
CA GLU A 342 -62.84 55.10 -9.14
C GLU A 342 -61.82 55.13 -10.28
N GLU A 343 -61.07 56.20 -10.43
CA GLU A 343 -60.04 56.43 -11.47
C GLU A 343 -58.63 56.16 -11.04
N PHE A 344 -58.43 55.67 -9.77
CA PHE A 344 -57.09 55.35 -9.26
C PHE A 344 -56.59 54.02 -9.78
N TYR A 345 -55.44 54.02 -10.41
CA TYR A 345 -54.87 52.82 -10.98
C TYR A 345 -53.44 52.51 -10.46
N ILE A 346 -53.07 51.24 -10.50
CA ILE A 346 -51.74 50.72 -10.13
C ILE A 346 -51.16 50.08 -11.37
N SER A 347 -50.00 50.62 -11.80
CA SER A 347 -49.24 50.03 -12.91
C SER A 347 -48.00 49.33 -12.41
N PHE A 348 -47.62 48.28 -13.10
CA PHE A 348 -46.38 47.55 -12.87
C PHE A 348 -45.52 47.72 -14.12
N ASN A 349 -44.32 48.12 -13.94
CA ASN A 349 -43.34 48.26 -15.01
C ASN A 349 -42.08 47.41 -14.73
#